data_3b74d6c92bc191d6ee4500a17d3df38c
#
_entry.id   3b74d6c92bc191d6ee4500a17d3df38c
#
_cell.length_a   1.000
_cell.length_b   1.000
_cell.length_c   1.000
_cell.angle_alpha   90.00
_cell.angle_beta   90.00
_cell.angle_gamma   90.00
#
_symmetry.space_group_name_H-M   'P 1'
#
loop_
_entity.id
_entity.type
_entity.pdbx_description
1 polymer ?
#
loop_
_entity_poly.entity_id
_entity_poly.type
_entity_poly.pdbx_seq_one_letter_code
_entity_poly.pdbx_strand_id
1 'polypeptide(L)'
;MDGFEFNKIAGAVLATALVVFGLKELSSIIYHAEVPEMGHQGFAIEVAEAATTTSEAAPAADAPTVSIGTLLASADATKGAVEAKKACGTCHDFTKGGPNKTGPNFWDVVERVIASHEGYTYSEGMKARSAEKWTYDNLNAFIKAPKTATPKTKMVFAGVKKDQARADIIAYLASLSDAPKPFPAP
;
A
#
# COMPACT_ATOMS: atom_id res chain seq x y z
N MET A 1 7.60 -38.92 44.57
CA MET A 1 7.37 -37.47 44.52
C MET A 1 6.59 -37.12 45.78
N ASP A 2 7.14 -36.26 46.62
CA ASP A 2 6.47 -35.81 47.81
C ASP A 2 5.34 -34.88 47.46
N GLY A 3 4.22 -34.89 48.24
CA GLY A 3 3.05 -34.07 47.92
C GLY A 3 3.35 -32.58 47.78
N PHE A 4 4.45 -32.12 48.39
CA PHE A 4 4.92 -30.75 48.26
C PHE A 4 5.51 -30.44 46.88
N GLU A 5 6.29 -31.36 46.29
CA GLU A 5 6.83 -31.22 44.94
C GLU A 5 5.72 -31.30 43.88
N PHE A 6 4.73 -32.18 44.10
CA PHE A 6 3.55 -32.26 43.22
C PHE A 6 2.76 -30.95 43.23
N ASN A 7 2.54 -30.36 44.43
CA ASN A 7 1.83 -29.09 44.52
C ASN A 7 2.56 -27.90 43.83
N LYS A 8 3.89 -27.87 43.91
CA LYS A 8 4.69 -26.86 43.22
C LYS A 8 4.53 -26.99 41.70
N ILE A 9 4.63 -28.20 41.15
CA ILE A 9 4.49 -28.46 39.71
C ILE A 9 3.07 -28.14 39.26
N ALA A 10 2.07 -28.63 39.99
CA ALA A 10 0.67 -28.35 39.72
C ALA A 10 0.35 -26.83 39.74
N GLY A 11 0.88 -26.12 40.73
CA GLY A 11 0.73 -24.67 40.84
C GLY A 11 1.39 -23.92 39.70
N ALA A 12 2.59 -24.32 39.29
CA ALA A 12 3.29 -23.71 38.17
C ALA A 12 2.53 -23.93 36.83
N VAL A 13 2.02 -25.15 36.60
CA VAL A 13 1.22 -25.46 35.41
C VAL A 13 -0.07 -24.66 35.36
N LEU A 14 -0.80 -24.59 36.50
CA LEU A 14 -2.04 -23.82 36.57
C LEU A 14 -1.80 -22.32 36.39
N ALA A 15 -0.74 -21.76 36.98
CA ALA A 15 -0.39 -20.35 36.83
C ALA A 15 -0.03 -20.05 35.35
N THR A 16 0.75 -20.92 34.69
CA THR A 16 1.08 -20.76 33.28
C THR A 16 -0.18 -20.84 32.40
N ALA A 17 -1.04 -21.81 32.65
CA ALA A 17 -2.30 -21.94 31.92
C ALA A 17 -3.18 -20.69 32.09
N LEU A 18 -3.30 -20.16 33.29
CA LEU A 18 -4.07 -18.95 33.56
C LEU A 18 -3.51 -17.73 32.80
N VAL A 19 -2.18 -17.55 32.76
CA VAL A 19 -1.56 -16.46 32.02
C VAL A 19 -1.81 -16.62 30.53
N VAL A 20 -1.62 -17.82 29.97
CA VAL A 20 -1.81 -18.05 28.51
C VAL A 20 -3.25 -17.85 28.10
N PHE A 21 -4.21 -18.44 28.84
CA PHE A 21 -5.63 -18.28 28.53
C PHE A 21 -6.13 -16.87 28.80
N GLY A 22 -5.68 -16.23 29.90
CA GLY A 22 -6.02 -14.87 30.22
C GLY A 22 -5.53 -13.86 29.19
N LEU A 23 -4.31 -14.00 28.69
CA LEU A 23 -3.77 -13.16 27.62
C LEU A 23 -4.51 -13.40 26.29
N LYS A 24 -4.91 -14.64 26.01
CA LYS A 24 -5.71 -14.95 24.82
C LYS A 24 -7.07 -14.25 24.87
N GLU A 25 -7.80 -14.35 25.99
CA GLU A 25 -9.09 -13.69 26.15
C GLU A 25 -8.96 -12.16 26.17
N LEU A 26 -7.95 -11.63 26.83
CA LEU A 26 -7.69 -10.18 26.83
C LEU A 26 -7.38 -9.68 25.42
N SER A 27 -6.60 -10.43 24.65
CA SER A 27 -6.32 -10.12 23.25
C SER A 27 -7.60 -10.14 22.40
N SER A 28 -8.49 -11.11 22.60
CA SER A 28 -9.74 -11.19 21.86
C SER A 28 -10.69 -10.02 22.18
N ILE A 29 -10.69 -9.52 23.41
CA ILE A 29 -11.49 -8.36 23.82
C ILE A 29 -10.95 -7.05 23.21
N ILE A 30 -9.62 -6.89 23.20
CA ILE A 30 -8.98 -5.66 22.72
C ILE A 30 -8.94 -5.62 21.18
N TYR A 31 -8.70 -6.76 20.56
CA TYR A 31 -8.60 -6.91 19.10
C TYR A 31 -9.79 -7.67 18.53
N HIS A 32 -11.01 -7.21 18.84
CA HIS A 32 -12.23 -7.80 18.28
C HIS A 32 -12.21 -7.69 16.76
N ALA A 33 -11.62 -8.69 16.11
CA ALA A 33 -11.82 -8.90 14.69
C ALA A 33 -13.12 -9.66 14.55
N GLU A 34 -14.22 -9.00 14.19
CA GLU A 34 -15.40 -9.69 13.66
C GLU A 34 -14.94 -10.49 12.45
N VAL A 35 -14.74 -11.79 12.63
CA VAL A 35 -14.58 -12.71 11.51
C VAL A 35 -15.99 -12.88 10.94
N PRO A 36 -16.28 -12.41 9.71
CA PRO A 36 -17.57 -12.65 9.11
C PRO A 36 -17.79 -14.16 9.07
N GLU A 37 -18.97 -14.62 9.53
CA GLU A 37 -19.35 -16.02 9.45
C GLU A 37 -19.09 -16.56 8.04
N MET A 38 -18.54 -17.77 7.96
CA MET A 38 -18.24 -18.47 6.71
C MET A 38 -19.50 -18.63 5.84
N GLY A 39 -19.83 -17.60 5.09
CA GLY A 39 -20.98 -17.52 4.21
C GLY A 39 -20.90 -16.33 3.26
N HIS A 40 -20.10 -15.31 3.60
CA HIS A 40 -19.89 -14.14 2.77
C HIS A 40 -18.41 -13.80 2.66
N GLN A 41 -17.58 -14.75 2.27
CA GLN A 41 -16.30 -14.44 1.65
C GLN A 41 -16.64 -13.92 0.25
N GLY A 42 -16.65 -12.60 0.13
CA GLY A 42 -16.89 -11.92 -1.13
C GLY A 42 -15.99 -12.47 -2.23
N PHE A 43 -16.60 -12.68 -3.39
CA PHE A 43 -16.15 -13.29 -4.62
C PHE A 43 -16.25 -14.81 -4.66
N ALA A 44 -17.49 -15.31 -4.95
CA ALA A 44 -17.67 -16.58 -5.63
C ALA A 44 -17.08 -16.42 -7.05
N ILE A 45 -15.92 -16.99 -7.27
CA ILE A 45 -15.41 -17.23 -8.63
C ILE A 45 -16.12 -18.52 -9.07
N GLU A 46 -17.09 -18.41 -9.96
CA GLU A 46 -17.60 -19.57 -10.69
C GLU A 46 -16.47 -20.08 -11.58
N VAL A 47 -15.81 -21.15 -11.13
CA VAL A 47 -14.86 -21.89 -11.95
C VAL A 47 -15.69 -22.79 -12.85
N ALA A 48 -15.95 -22.38 -14.09
CA ALA A 48 -16.39 -23.29 -15.12
C ALA A 48 -15.28 -24.30 -15.35
N GLU A 49 -15.58 -25.58 -15.10
CA GLU A 49 -14.76 -26.72 -15.49
C GLU A 49 -14.51 -26.67 -17.00
N ALA A 50 -13.30 -26.43 -17.43
CA ALA A 50 -12.90 -26.58 -18.82
C ALA A 50 -11.48 -27.13 -18.92
N ALA A 51 -11.46 -28.37 -19.37
CA ALA A 51 -10.46 -29.02 -20.22
C ALA A 51 -9.04 -28.43 -20.30
N THR A 52 -8.10 -29.26 -19.89
CA THR A 52 -6.67 -29.21 -20.15
C THR A 52 -6.32 -28.94 -21.60
N THR A 53 -5.80 -27.76 -21.92
CA THR A 53 -4.94 -27.56 -23.06
C THR A 53 -3.86 -26.57 -22.69
N THR A 54 -2.62 -27.02 -22.75
CA THR A 54 -1.38 -26.25 -22.65
C THR A 54 -1.40 -25.10 -23.65
N SER A 55 -1.40 -23.86 -23.18
CA SER A 55 -1.08 -22.71 -24.01
C SER A 55 -0.36 -21.66 -23.16
N GLU A 56 0.76 -21.27 -23.71
CA GLU A 56 1.67 -20.16 -23.42
C GLU A 56 0.98 -18.93 -22.79
N ALA A 57 1.56 -18.44 -21.71
CA ALA A 57 1.04 -17.33 -20.90
C ALA A 57 1.02 -16.02 -21.71
N ALA A 58 -0.16 -15.67 -22.20
CA ALA A 58 -0.47 -14.28 -22.57
C ALA A 58 -0.77 -13.46 -21.30
N PRO A 59 -0.41 -12.18 -21.22
CA PRO A 59 -0.68 -11.37 -20.04
C PRO A 59 -2.18 -11.23 -19.82
N ALA A 60 -2.60 -11.45 -18.58
CA ALA A 60 -3.99 -11.34 -18.15
C ALA A 60 -4.57 -9.98 -18.58
N ALA A 61 -5.62 -10.02 -19.41
CA ALA A 61 -6.39 -8.85 -19.78
C ALA A 61 -7.05 -8.27 -18.51
N ASP A 62 -6.72 -7.01 -18.22
CA ASP A 62 -7.27 -6.22 -17.12
C ASP A 62 -8.80 -6.14 -17.22
N ALA A 63 -9.47 -6.36 -16.09
CA ALA A 63 -10.83 -5.87 -15.88
C ALA A 63 -10.85 -4.35 -16.22
N PRO A 64 -11.96 -3.78 -16.71
CA PRO A 64 -12.00 -2.41 -17.18
C PRO A 64 -11.48 -1.47 -16.09
N THR A 65 -10.25 -1.02 -16.27
CA THR A 65 -9.61 -0.08 -15.34
C THR A 65 -10.23 1.27 -15.57
N VAL A 66 -10.94 1.78 -14.56
CA VAL A 66 -11.44 3.15 -14.55
C VAL A 66 -10.24 4.08 -14.79
N SER A 67 -10.34 4.99 -15.76
CA SER A 67 -9.25 5.91 -16.07
C SER A 67 -8.86 6.73 -14.85
N ILE A 68 -7.57 7.08 -14.71
CA ILE A 68 -7.15 7.92 -13.58
C ILE A 68 -7.82 9.30 -13.64
N GLY A 69 -8.14 9.81 -14.83
CA GLY A 69 -8.88 11.06 -15.00
C GLY A 69 -10.28 11.01 -14.37
N THR A 70 -11.02 9.92 -14.61
CA THR A 70 -12.33 9.69 -13.99
C THR A 70 -12.24 9.64 -12.46
N LEU A 71 -11.24 8.96 -11.93
CA LEU A 71 -11.03 8.87 -10.48
C LEU A 71 -10.65 10.22 -9.88
N LEU A 72 -9.79 10.99 -10.55
CA LEU A 72 -9.36 12.31 -10.11
C LEU A 72 -10.48 13.35 -10.14
N ALA A 73 -11.47 13.19 -11.04
CA ALA A 73 -12.64 14.07 -11.07
C ALA A 73 -13.46 14.07 -9.77
N SER A 74 -13.41 12.96 -9.02
CA SER A 74 -14.07 12.80 -7.71
C SER A 74 -13.10 12.76 -6.53
N ALA A 75 -11.82 13.02 -6.75
CA ALA A 75 -10.79 12.91 -5.73
C ALA A 75 -10.83 14.08 -4.73
N ASP A 76 -10.53 13.76 -3.48
CA ASP A 76 -10.48 14.70 -2.35
C ASP A 76 -9.03 14.84 -1.85
N ALA A 77 -8.39 15.94 -2.21
CA ALA A 77 -7.01 16.23 -1.80
C ALA A 77 -6.84 16.33 -0.27
N THR A 78 -7.90 16.71 0.48
CA THR A 78 -7.84 16.78 1.95
C THR A 78 -7.75 15.38 2.56
N LYS A 79 -8.57 14.45 2.08
CA LYS A 79 -8.46 13.04 2.45
C LYS A 79 -7.11 12.46 1.99
N GLY A 80 -6.72 12.81 0.77
CA GLY A 80 -5.41 12.43 0.22
C GLY A 80 -4.24 12.88 1.08
N ALA A 81 -4.29 14.07 1.66
CA ALA A 81 -3.26 14.57 2.58
C ALA A 81 -3.12 13.70 3.83
N VAL A 82 -4.24 13.26 4.41
CA VAL A 82 -4.23 12.39 5.58
C VAL A 82 -3.65 11.01 5.23
N GLU A 83 -4.15 10.41 4.14
CA GLU A 83 -3.68 9.10 3.68
C GLU A 83 -2.21 9.13 3.24
N ALA A 84 -1.78 10.17 2.51
CA ALA A 84 -0.39 10.33 2.09
C ALA A 84 0.55 10.48 3.29
N LYS A 85 0.19 11.29 4.30
CA LYS A 85 0.99 11.42 5.53
C LYS A 85 1.13 10.09 6.26
N LYS A 86 0.04 9.33 6.35
CA LYS A 86 0.02 8.02 7.01
C LYS A 86 0.85 6.97 6.24
N ALA A 87 0.66 6.88 4.92
CA ALA A 87 1.25 5.83 4.11
C ALA A 87 2.68 6.15 3.64
N CYS A 88 3.01 7.41 3.41
CA CYS A 88 4.26 7.85 2.77
C CYS A 88 5.14 8.70 3.69
N GLY A 89 4.56 9.39 4.70
CA GLY A 89 5.25 10.41 5.51
C GLY A 89 6.44 9.91 6.32
N THR A 90 6.49 8.62 6.65
CA THR A 90 7.65 8.02 7.32
C THR A 90 8.90 8.07 6.43
N CYS A 91 8.74 7.93 5.11
CA CYS A 91 9.85 7.82 4.17
C CYS A 91 10.03 9.06 3.28
N HIS A 92 9.01 9.89 3.12
CA HIS A 92 9.02 11.06 2.24
C HIS A 92 8.65 12.34 2.98
N ASP A 93 9.17 13.47 2.51
CA ASP A 93 8.75 14.80 2.93
C ASP A 93 7.86 15.45 1.87
N PHE A 94 6.93 16.33 2.28
CA PHE A 94 5.96 16.97 1.41
C PHE A 94 6.14 18.49 1.32
N THR A 95 7.08 19.04 2.09
CA THR A 95 7.24 20.49 2.19
C THR A 95 8.15 21.01 1.09
N LYS A 96 7.89 22.24 0.61
CA LYS A 96 8.73 22.92 -0.36
C LYS A 96 10.16 23.07 0.18
N GLY A 97 11.15 22.56 -0.54
CA GLY A 97 12.53 22.58 -0.10
C GLY A 97 12.85 21.69 1.11
N GLY A 98 11.92 20.84 1.50
CA GLY A 98 12.11 19.89 2.59
C GLY A 98 13.15 18.81 2.27
N PRO A 99 13.64 18.12 3.30
CA PRO A 99 14.74 17.17 3.15
C PRO A 99 14.33 15.90 2.39
N ASN A 100 15.31 15.29 1.74
CA ASN A 100 15.22 13.89 1.37
C ASN A 100 15.33 13.03 2.64
N LYS A 101 14.45 12.04 2.77
CA LYS A 101 14.47 11.04 3.84
C LYS A 101 14.94 9.69 3.27
N THR A 102 14.30 8.60 3.68
CA THR A 102 14.50 7.27 3.04
C THR A 102 14.10 7.29 1.56
N GLY A 103 13.14 8.13 1.20
CA GLY A 103 12.72 8.46 -0.16
C GLY A 103 12.93 9.94 -0.47
N PRO A 104 12.81 10.32 -1.76
CA PRO A 104 12.95 11.71 -2.18
C PRO A 104 11.77 12.57 -1.71
N ASN A 105 11.97 13.88 -1.63
CA ASN A 105 10.90 14.83 -1.36
C ASN A 105 9.84 14.84 -2.49
N PHE A 106 8.56 14.99 -2.10
CA PHE A 106 7.41 14.94 -3.02
C PHE A 106 6.95 16.31 -3.53
N TRP A 107 7.53 17.41 -3.06
CA TRP A 107 7.17 18.72 -3.61
C TRP A 107 7.41 18.75 -5.11
N ASP A 108 6.42 19.19 -5.87
CA ASP A 108 6.45 19.27 -7.33
C ASP A 108 6.76 17.94 -8.04
N VAL A 109 6.20 16.84 -7.52
CA VAL A 109 6.46 15.49 -8.06
C VAL A 109 5.71 15.21 -9.36
N VAL A 110 4.49 15.78 -9.54
CA VAL A 110 3.67 15.56 -10.73
C VAL A 110 4.35 16.20 -11.95
N GLU A 111 4.47 15.42 -13.03
CA GLU A 111 5.19 15.74 -14.27
C GLU A 111 6.72 15.91 -14.12
N ARG A 112 7.27 15.70 -12.94
CA ARG A 112 8.72 15.65 -12.74
C ARG A 112 9.29 14.41 -13.42
N VAL A 113 10.46 14.53 -14.04
CA VAL A 113 11.20 13.38 -14.62
C VAL A 113 11.48 12.36 -13.53
N ILE A 114 11.28 11.07 -13.84
CA ILE A 114 11.55 9.99 -12.89
C ILE A 114 13.05 9.94 -12.58
N ALA A 115 13.40 9.72 -11.34
CA ALA A 115 14.77 9.70 -10.83
C ALA A 115 15.56 11.02 -10.95
N SER A 116 14.90 12.17 -11.09
CA SER A 116 15.57 13.47 -11.28
C SER A 116 15.65 14.38 -10.05
N HIS A 117 15.07 13.99 -8.90
CA HIS A 117 15.10 14.86 -7.71
C HIS A 117 16.54 14.99 -7.17
N GLU A 118 17.00 16.20 -7.02
CA GLU A 118 18.38 16.50 -6.61
C GLU A 118 18.71 15.99 -5.21
N GLY A 119 19.95 15.59 -5.01
CA GLY A 119 20.46 15.13 -3.72
C GLY A 119 19.93 13.76 -3.27
N TYR A 120 19.18 13.02 -4.12
CA TYR A 120 18.70 11.69 -3.79
C TYR A 120 19.33 10.61 -4.67
N THR A 121 19.79 9.51 -4.05
CA THR A 121 20.39 8.38 -4.76
C THR A 121 19.32 7.34 -5.10
N TYR A 122 18.96 7.27 -6.38
CA TYR A 122 17.93 6.37 -6.88
C TYR A 122 18.44 4.94 -7.11
N SER A 123 17.51 3.97 -7.05
CA SER A 123 17.76 2.58 -7.43
C SER A 123 17.94 2.43 -8.94
N GLU A 124 18.52 1.30 -9.37
CA GLU A 124 18.69 0.98 -10.81
C GLU A 124 17.33 0.98 -11.55
N GLY A 125 16.30 0.36 -10.96
CA GLY A 125 14.97 0.35 -11.56
C GLY A 125 14.38 1.74 -11.77
N MET A 126 14.61 2.67 -10.85
CA MET A 126 14.16 4.06 -11.02
C MET A 126 14.98 4.81 -12.07
N LYS A 127 16.31 4.60 -12.08
CA LYS A 127 17.21 5.21 -13.10
C LYS A 127 16.90 4.72 -14.52
N ALA A 128 16.50 3.45 -14.66
CA ALA A 128 16.10 2.90 -15.96
C ALA A 128 14.86 3.59 -16.56
N ARG A 129 14.07 4.27 -15.73
CA ARG A 129 12.87 5.03 -16.13
C ARG A 129 13.11 6.53 -16.24
N SER A 130 14.36 6.99 -16.26
CA SER A 130 14.70 8.43 -16.27
C SER A 130 14.31 9.17 -17.55
N ALA A 131 13.87 8.48 -18.61
CA ALA A 131 13.26 9.08 -19.78
C ALA A 131 11.77 9.38 -19.63
N GLU A 132 11.14 8.86 -18.58
CA GLU A 132 9.73 9.01 -18.29
C GLU A 132 9.49 10.12 -17.27
N LYS A 133 8.21 10.54 -17.14
CA LYS A 133 7.77 11.47 -16.11
C LYS A 133 6.80 10.81 -15.14
N TRP A 134 6.66 11.40 -13.98
CA TRP A 134 5.62 11.09 -13.02
C TRP A 134 4.26 11.66 -13.47
N THR A 135 3.77 11.14 -14.63
CA THR A 135 2.39 11.41 -15.06
C THR A 135 1.40 10.86 -14.04
N TYR A 136 0.15 11.28 -14.13
CA TYR A 136 -0.91 10.76 -13.25
C TYR A 136 -1.05 9.24 -13.35
N ASP A 137 -0.93 8.67 -14.56
CA ASP A 137 -0.96 7.23 -14.78
C ASP A 137 0.24 6.52 -14.16
N ASN A 138 1.45 7.05 -14.36
CA ASN A 138 2.67 6.49 -13.79
C ASN A 138 2.63 6.53 -12.25
N LEU A 139 2.12 7.60 -11.65
CA LEU A 139 1.91 7.70 -10.21
C LEU A 139 0.89 6.68 -9.73
N ASN A 140 -0.25 6.54 -10.42
CA ASN A 140 -1.29 5.57 -10.09
C ASN A 140 -0.74 4.14 -10.12
N ALA A 141 -0.07 3.75 -11.20
CA ALA A 141 0.53 2.43 -11.35
C ALA A 141 1.60 2.17 -10.26
N PHE A 142 2.47 3.15 -10.00
CA PHE A 142 3.53 3.01 -9.03
C PHE A 142 3.00 2.94 -7.59
N ILE A 143 2.05 3.79 -7.20
CA ILE A 143 1.45 3.76 -5.85
C ILE A 143 0.62 2.48 -5.65
N LYS A 144 -0.01 1.94 -6.71
CA LYS A 144 -0.76 0.67 -6.66
C LYS A 144 0.14 -0.52 -6.34
N ALA A 145 1.29 -0.61 -7.01
CA ALA A 145 2.21 -1.75 -6.89
C ALA A 145 3.65 -1.34 -7.29
N PRO A 146 4.44 -0.72 -6.40
CA PRO A 146 5.75 -0.16 -6.74
C PRO A 146 6.72 -1.16 -7.37
N LYS A 147 6.79 -2.38 -6.84
CA LYS A 147 7.70 -3.42 -7.34
C LYS A 147 7.30 -3.96 -8.71
N THR A 148 6.02 -3.96 -9.02
CA THR A 148 5.49 -4.36 -10.33
C THR A 148 5.71 -3.25 -11.35
N ALA A 149 5.36 -2.00 -10.99
CA ALA A 149 5.51 -0.84 -11.86
C ALA A 149 6.98 -0.48 -12.14
N THR A 150 7.86 -0.75 -11.18
CA THR A 150 9.30 -0.49 -11.31
C THR A 150 10.10 -1.61 -10.66
N PRO A 151 10.43 -2.67 -11.41
CA PRO A 151 11.31 -3.74 -10.94
C PRO A 151 12.64 -3.18 -10.44
N LYS A 152 13.24 -3.79 -9.44
CA LYS A 152 14.47 -3.34 -8.75
C LYS A 152 14.36 -1.96 -8.07
N THR A 153 13.14 -1.46 -7.79
CA THR A 153 12.99 -0.31 -6.91
C THR A 153 13.45 -0.66 -5.48
N LYS A 154 14.08 0.30 -4.79
CA LYS A 154 14.41 0.17 -3.35
C LYS A 154 13.20 0.34 -2.46
N MET A 155 12.10 0.90 -2.98
CA MET A 155 10.91 1.20 -2.19
C MET A 155 10.26 -0.07 -1.68
N VAL A 156 10.19 -0.22 -0.35
CA VAL A 156 9.55 -1.34 0.34
C VAL A 156 8.16 -0.88 0.78
N PHE A 157 7.21 -0.94 -0.14
CA PHE A 157 5.83 -0.51 0.07
C PHE A 157 4.88 -1.48 -0.61
N ALA A 158 3.83 -1.91 0.11
CA ALA A 158 2.85 -2.88 -0.41
C ALA A 158 1.91 -2.28 -1.47
N GLY A 159 1.85 -0.96 -1.53
CA GLY A 159 0.95 -0.22 -2.41
C GLY A 159 -0.44 0.01 -1.82
N VAL A 160 -1.13 1.02 -2.36
CA VAL A 160 -2.52 1.35 -2.04
C VAL A 160 -3.42 0.69 -3.08
N LYS A 161 -4.22 -0.30 -2.66
CA LYS A 161 -5.03 -1.12 -3.58
C LYS A 161 -6.35 -0.46 -3.99
N LYS A 162 -6.93 0.38 -3.12
CA LYS A 162 -8.19 1.07 -3.37
C LYS A 162 -7.99 2.21 -4.36
N ASP A 163 -8.69 2.18 -5.49
CA ASP A 163 -8.52 3.14 -6.58
C ASP A 163 -8.80 4.58 -6.14
N GLN A 164 -9.90 4.82 -5.44
CA GLN A 164 -10.24 6.15 -4.95
C GLN A 164 -9.22 6.69 -3.94
N ALA A 165 -8.73 5.87 -3.03
CA ALA A 165 -7.70 6.29 -2.06
C ALA A 165 -6.38 6.68 -2.76
N ARG A 166 -6.01 6.00 -3.86
CA ARG A 166 -4.87 6.40 -4.68
C ARG A 166 -5.12 7.72 -5.40
N ALA A 167 -6.32 7.91 -5.97
CA ALA A 167 -6.69 9.16 -6.62
C ALA A 167 -6.66 10.34 -5.64
N ASP A 168 -7.17 10.15 -4.42
CA ASP A 168 -7.12 11.18 -3.37
C ASP A 168 -5.66 11.54 -3.02
N ILE A 169 -4.79 10.54 -2.84
CA ILE A 169 -3.35 10.77 -2.62
C ILE A 169 -2.73 11.52 -3.78
N ILE A 170 -3.01 11.14 -5.02
CA ILE A 170 -2.46 11.77 -6.22
C ILE A 170 -2.96 13.21 -6.36
N ALA A 171 -4.24 13.48 -6.06
CA ALA A 171 -4.78 14.82 -6.02
C ALA A 171 -4.06 15.70 -4.98
N TYR A 172 -3.77 15.15 -3.81
CA TYR A 172 -2.94 15.86 -2.82
C TYR A 172 -1.52 16.11 -3.34
N LEU A 173 -0.85 15.11 -3.93
CA LEU A 173 0.49 15.29 -4.50
C LEU A 173 0.50 16.35 -5.60
N ALA A 174 -0.55 16.43 -6.42
CA ALA A 174 -0.70 17.47 -7.44
C ALA A 174 -0.82 18.87 -6.85
N SER A 175 -1.39 19.01 -5.65
CA SER A 175 -1.48 20.30 -4.96
C SER A 175 -0.15 20.77 -4.35
N LEU A 176 0.85 19.89 -4.25
CA LEU A 176 2.18 20.19 -3.72
C LEU A 176 3.07 20.83 -4.80
N SER A 177 2.66 21.95 -5.35
CA SER A 177 3.39 22.68 -6.38
C SER A 177 3.04 24.15 -6.34
N ASP A 178 3.96 25.01 -6.75
CA ASP A 178 3.66 26.44 -7.00
C ASP A 178 2.83 26.63 -8.28
N ALA A 179 2.84 25.65 -9.19
CA ALA A 179 2.10 25.63 -10.44
C ALA A 179 1.46 24.24 -10.67
N PRO A 180 0.38 23.92 -9.94
CA PRO A 180 -0.27 22.62 -10.04
C PRO A 180 -0.68 22.28 -11.47
N LYS A 181 -0.43 21.05 -11.90
CA LYS A 181 -0.81 20.59 -13.25
C LYS A 181 -2.29 20.22 -13.26
N PRO A 182 -3.01 20.52 -14.36
CA PRO A 182 -4.41 20.14 -14.50
C PRO A 182 -4.55 18.61 -14.49
N PHE A 183 -5.67 18.11 -13.98
CA PHE A 183 -5.99 16.70 -14.06
C PHE A 183 -6.26 16.30 -15.51
N PRO A 184 -5.90 15.05 -15.90
CA PRO A 184 -6.25 14.54 -17.22
C PRO A 184 -7.75 14.43 -17.39
N ALA A 185 -8.22 14.46 -18.63
CA ALA A 185 -9.63 14.25 -18.94
C ALA A 185 -10.11 12.86 -18.46
N PRO A 186 -11.39 12.72 -18.07
CA PRO A 186 -12.00 11.46 -17.66
C PRO A 186 -11.90 10.35 -18.69
#